data_b4064d6a21f2dfede0d53974913d91da
#
_entry.id   b4064d6a21f2dfede0d53974913d91da
#
_cell.length_a   1.000
_cell.length_b   1.000
_cell.length_c   1.000
_cell.angle_alpha   90.00
_cell.angle_beta   90.00
_cell.angle_gamma   90.00
#
_symmetry.space_group_name_H-M   'P 1'
#
loop_
_entity.id
_entity.type
_entity.pdbx_description
1 polymer ?
#
loop_
_entity_poly.entity_id
_entity_poly.type
_entity_poly.pdbx_seq_one_letter_code
_entity_poly.pdbx_strand_id
1 'polypeptide(L)'
;MKLSLSSLVAGSAVLAGAIAAATAAPPAARPNPLQVRMVAATGKASDFLGAVEVSVTNTSRHAVRVPTWELPSDFVEAKLFLVTRDGKPVQYEGPMIKRPLPSAADFTVLRPGETRRVVVDLSGAYDLSQTGDYTVTFASPLQHASLSTGEMLKQSSGIPMIAKSAPLRLWVDGSDQLSFKRETQQKGKPGSGGGTVVNGVSYVGCTTTQISGAGNAVVSARSYTEESKGYLQANTQGPRYTTWFGAYTSARYSTVRQHFVDIDAAMDQNAGQIKINCGCNQNYYAYVYPTRPYEIFVCRAFWSAP
;
A
#
# COMPACT_ATOMS: atom_id res chain seq x y z
N MET A 1 93.24 -30.99 -22.03
CA MET A 1 92.59 -29.75 -22.47
C MET A 1 91.10 -29.86 -22.19
N LYS A 2 90.59 -29.21 -21.12
CA LYS A 2 89.13 -29.17 -20.80
C LYS A 2 88.73 -27.71 -20.86
N LEU A 3 87.89 -27.40 -21.79
CA LEU A 3 87.22 -26.11 -21.89
C LEU A 3 85.93 -26.15 -21.04
N SER A 4 85.80 -25.19 -20.11
CA SER A 4 84.66 -24.97 -19.27
C SER A 4 83.76 -23.90 -19.93
N LEU A 5 82.51 -24.23 -20.24
CA LEU A 5 81.48 -23.24 -20.66
C LEU A 5 80.77 -22.76 -19.44
N SER A 6 80.87 -21.46 -19.20
CA SER A 6 80.08 -20.76 -18.18
C SER A 6 78.71 -20.24 -18.78
N SER A 7 77.63 -20.77 -18.29
CA SER A 7 76.23 -20.32 -18.67
C SER A 7 75.82 -19.10 -17.88
N LEU A 8 75.62 -18.00 -18.57
CA LEU A 8 74.93 -16.81 -17.99
C LEU A 8 73.43 -17.06 -17.96
N VAL A 9 72.82 -17.02 -16.75
CA VAL A 9 71.38 -17.01 -16.55
C VAL A 9 70.95 -15.56 -16.40
N ALA A 10 70.22 -15.04 -17.41
CA ALA A 10 69.58 -13.77 -17.35
C ALA A 10 68.27 -13.93 -16.61
N GLY A 11 68.18 -13.38 -15.40
CA GLY A 11 66.94 -13.33 -14.63
C GLY A 11 66.01 -12.20 -15.11
N SER A 12 64.88 -12.57 -15.71
CA SER A 12 63.81 -11.59 -16.02
C SER A 12 62.97 -11.37 -14.78
N ALA A 13 63.04 -10.16 -14.19
CA ALA A 13 62.17 -9.74 -13.12
C ALA A 13 60.82 -9.33 -13.72
N VAL A 14 59.79 -10.11 -13.47
CA VAL A 14 58.39 -9.78 -13.80
C VAL A 14 57.86 -8.87 -12.68
N LEU A 15 57.70 -7.58 -12.95
CA LEU A 15 56.95 -6.68 -12.08
C LEU A 15 55.44 -7.02 -12.21
N ALA A 16 54.89 -7.70 -11.21
CA ALA A 16 53.45 -7.86 -11.05
C ALA A 16 52.86 -6.55 -10.50
N GLY A 17 52.33 -5.70 -11.38
CA GLY A 17 51.57 -4.53 -11.00
C GLY A 17 50.19 -4.96 -10.45
N ALA A 18 50.00 -4.83 -9.14
CA ALA A 18 48.70 -4.98 -8.49
C ALA A 18 47.78 -3.83 -8.90
N ILE A 19 46.85 -4.07 -9.82
CA ILE A 19 45.78 -3.15 -10.12
C ILE A 19 44.79 -3.23 -8.93
N ALA A 20 44.87 -2.27 -8.00
CA ALA A 20 43.87 -2.12 -6.98
C ALA A 20 42.57 -1.65 -7.68
N ALA A 21 41.59 -2.53 -7.83
CA ALA A 21 40.25 -2.18 -8.23
C ALA A 21 39.66 -1.25 -7.14
N ALA A 22 39.61 0.04 -7.42
CA ALA A 22 38.87 0.98 -6.56
C ALA A 22 37.40 0.56 -6.59
N THR A 23 36.94 -0.11 -5.55
CA THR A 23 35.50 -0.34 -5.34
C THR A 23 34.87 1.03 -5.09
N ALA A 24 34.15 1.56 -6.07
CA ALA A 24 33.37 2.78 -5.91
C ALA A 24 32.46 2.60 -4.70
N ALA A 25 32.54 3.50 -3.73
CA ALA A 25 31.62 3.51 -2.60
C ALA A 25 30.19 3.59 -3.14
N PRO A 26 29.24 2.84 -2.57
CA PRO A 26 27.84 2.90 -3.00
C PRO A 26 27.39 4.37 -2.90
N PRO A 27 26.61 4.87 -3.89
CA PRO A 27 26.14 6.24 -3.88
C PRO A 27 25.40 6.51 -2.56
N ALA A 28 25.75 7.63 -1.91
CA ALA A 28 25.12 8.04 -0.66
C ALA A 28 23.60 8.06 -0.80
N ALA A 29 22.91 7.46 0.18
CA ALA A 29 21.45 7.43 0.17
C ALA A 29 20.90 8.85 0.14
N ARG A 30 20.01 9.16 -0.80
CA ARG A 30 19.38 10.49 -0.88
C ARG A 30 18.56 10.73 0.38
N PRO A 31 18.73 11.87 1.07
CA PRO A 31 17.93 12.19 2.24
C PRO A 31 16.47 12.36 1.84
N ASN A 32 15.54 11.85 2.65
CA ASN A 32 14.12 12.08 2.43
C ASN A 32 13.80 13.55 2.71
N PRO A 33 13.20 14.28 1.77
CA PRO A 33 12.85 15.67 1.97
C PRO A 33 11.71 15.89 2.98
N LEU A 34 10.95 14.83 3.32
CA LEU A 34 9.84 14.88 4.26
C LEU A 34 10.25 14.28 5.60
N GLN A 35 10.29 15.13 6.63
CA GLN A 35 10.45 14.70 8.01
C GLN A 35 9.07 14.49 8.64
N VAL A 36 8.85 13.32 9.24
CA VAL A 36 7.59 13.00 9.92
C VAL A 36 7.83 12.89 11.42
N ARG A 37 7.01 13.62 12.20
CA ARG A 37 6.94 13.51 13.64
C ARG A 37 5.53 13.13 14.06
N MET A 38 5.42 12.28 15.07
CA MET A 38 4.16 11.81 15.62
C MET A 38 4.20 11.89 17.14
N VAL A 39 3.12 12.37 17.73
CA VAL A 39 2.91 12.45 19.19
C VAL A 39 1.49 12.01 19.51
N ALA A 40 1.23 11.63 20.76
CA ALA A 40 -0.12 11.38 21.24
C ALA A 40 -0.94 12.68 21.12
N ALA A 41 -2.19 12.59 20.67
CA ALA A 41 -3.08 13.73 20.62
C ALA A 41 -3.39 14.22 22.05
N THR A 42 -3.61 15.54 22.19
CA THR A 42 -3.91 16.19 23.48
C THR A 42 -5.17 17.04 23.40
N GLY A 43 -5.75 17.40 24.55
CA GLY A 43 -6.96 18.20 24.63
C GLY A 43 -8.17 17.43 24.11
N LYS A 44 -9.13 18.11 23.48
CA LYS A 44 -10.34 17.47 22.91
C LYS A 44 -10.04 16.37 21.86
N ALA A 45 -8.88 16.41 21.26
CA ALA A 45 -8.46 15.39 20.29
C ALA A 45 -8.06 14.06 20.98
N SER A 46 -7.77 14.07 22.28
CA SER A 46 -7.52 12.85 23.06
C SER A 46 -8.79 12.09 23.44
N ASP A 47 -9.98 12.66 23.19
CA ASP A 47 -11.26 11.99 23.41
C ASP A 47 -11.48 10.83 22.41
N PHE A 48 -10.70 10.81 21.31
CA PHE A 48 -10.69 9.71 20.35
C PHE A 48 -9.70 8.64 20.75
N LEU A 49 -10.15 7.41 20.80
CA LEU A 49 -9.32 6.26 21.13
C LEU A 49 -8.20 6.08 20.12
N GLY A 50 -6.94 6.11 20.59
CA GLY A 50 -5.77 5.95 19.72
C GLY A 50 -5.50 7.17 18.80
N ALA A 51 -5.98 8.37 19.16
CA ALA A 51 -5.70 9.58 18.40
C ALA A 51 -4.23 9.99 18.47
N VAL A 52 -3.66 10.30 17.32
CA VAL A 52 -2.27 10.77 17.18
C VAL A 52 -2.22 12.07 16.38
N GLU A 53 -1.36 13.00 16.79
CA GLU A 53 -1.02 14.15 15.96
C GLU A 53 0.20 13.80 15.11
N VAL A 54 0.05 13.90 13.78
CA VAL A 54 1.13 13.67 12.82
C VAL A 54 1.50 14.99 12.18
N SER A 55 2.80 15.32 12.21
CA SER A 55 3.38 16.48 11.56
C SER A 55 4.30 16.02 10.44
N VAL A 56 4.09 16.54 9.22
CA VAL A 56 4.93 16.29 8.05
C VAL A 56 5.56 17.62 7.64
N THR A 57 6.89 17.73 7.70
CA THR A 57 7.66 18.93 7.40
C THR A 57 8.51 18.71 6.15
N ASN A 58 8.44 19.61 5.19
CA ASN A 58 9.38 19.66 4.08
C ASN A 58 10.69 20.31 4.54
N THR A 59 11.74 19.52 4.66
CA THR A 59 13.09 19.97 5.09
C THR A 59 14.02 20.30 3.91
N SER A 60 13.53 20.15 2.67
CA SER A 60 14.32 20.45 1.47
C SER A 60 14.24 21.92 1.07
N ARG A 61 15.07 22.30 0.10
CA ARG A 61 15.08 23.65 -0.50
C ARG A 61 14.04 23.85 -1.60
N HIS A 62 13.38 22.78 -2.02
CA HIS A 62 12.39 22.77 -3.08
C HIS A 62 11.02 22.45 -2.53
N ALA A 63 9.96 22.99 -3.13
CA ALA A 63 8.62 22.55 -2.79
C ALA A 63 8.44 21.07 -3.15
N VAL A 64 7.72 20.32 -2.30
CA VAL A 64 7.40 18.92 -2.50
C VAL A 64 5.92 18.79 -2.81
N ARG A 65 5.60 18.12 -3.91
CA ARG A 65 4.23 17.76 -4.29
C ARG A 65 3.96 16.34 -3.85
N VAL A 66 2.94 16.13 -3.06
CA VAL A 66 2.56 14.82 -2.51
C VAL A 66 1.08 14.59 -2.76
N PRO A 67 0.65 13.45 -3.30
CA PRO A 67 -0.77 13.12 -3.34
C PRO A 67 -1.37 13.16 -1.94
N THR A 68 -2.59 13.70 -1.82
CA THR A 68 -3.27 13.89 -0.53
C THR A 68 -3.38 12.59 0.27
N TRP A 69 -3.58 11.46 -0.40
CA TRP A 69 -3.67 10.13 0.23
C TRP A 69 -2.33 9.48 0.62
N GLU A 70 -1.20 10.08 0.25
CA GLU A 70 0.13 9.71 0.74
C GLU A 70 0.52 10.54 1.98
N LEU A 71 -0.31 11.51 2.37
CA LEU A 71 -0.18 12.32 3.58
C LEU A 71 -1.18 11.88 4.65
N PRO A 72 -0.91 12.16 5.94
CA PRO A 72 -1.89 11.92 6.98
C PRO A 72 -3.10 12.84 6.79
N SER A 73 -4.30 12.30 7.04
CA SER A 73 -5.58 13.00 7.05
C SER A 73 -6.34 12.60 8.31
N ASP A 74 -7.36 13.37 8.66
CA ASP A 74 -8.29 13.09 9.77
C ASP A 74 -8.96 11.71 9.65
N PHE A 75 -9.20 11.27 8.41
CA PHE A 75 -9.68 9.92 8.10
C PHE A 75 -8.54 9.06 7.55
N VAL A 76 -8.44 7.81 8.01
CA VAL A 76 -7.45 6.85 7.53
C VAL A 76 -7.95 6.17 6.26
N GLU A 77 -7.72 6.81 5.10
CA GLU A 77 -8.13 6.31 3.78
C GLU A 77 -7.12 5.37 3.12
N ALA A 78 -5.96 5.17 3.73
CA ALA A 78 -4.92 4.29 3.23
C ALA A 78 -4.13 3.70 4.40
N LYS A 79 -3.55 2.51 4.19
CA LYS A 79 -2.71 1.86 5.21
C LYS A 79 -1.37 2.58 5.36
N LEU A 80 -1.38 3.76 5.98
CA LEU A 80 -0.19 4.57 6.24
C LEU A 80 0.40 4.38 7.64
N PHE A 81 -0.23 3.55 8.49
CA PHE A 81 0.26 3.29 9.84
C PHE A 81 0.58 1.82 10.00
N LEU A 82 1.70 1.55 10.66
CA LEU A 82 2.04 0.24 11.18
C LEU A 82 1.66 0.25 12.67
N VAL A 83 0.67 -0.54 13.01
CA VAL A 83 0.16 -0.63 14.38
C VAL A 83 0.46 -2.02 14.90
N THR A 84 1.04 -2.09 16.10
CA THR A 84 1.25 -3.36 16.81
C THR A 84 0.72 -3.23 18.22
N ARG A 85 0.20 -4.33 18.80
CA ARG A 85 -0.11 -4.46 20.22
C ARG A 85 0.74 -5.58 20.80
N ASP A 86 1.47 -5.31 21.87
CA ASP A 86 2.39 -6.27 22.50
C ASP A 86 3.32 -6.95 21.47
N GLY A 87 3.80 -6.16 20.49
CA GLY A 87 4.66 -6.61 19.39
C GLY A 87 3.96 -7.39 18.27
N LYS A 88 2.66 -7.68 18.39
CA LYS A 88 1.88 -8.37 17.33
C LYS A 88 1.20 -7.35 16.43
N PRO A 89 1.23 -7.55 15.09
CA PRO A 89 0.54 -6.65 14.17
C PRO A 89 -0.96 -6.57 14.42
N VAL A 90 -1.50 -5.33 14.43
CA VAL A 90 -2.94 -5.07 14.41
C VAL A 90 -3.36 -4.92 12.94
N GLN A 91 -4.41 -5.63 12.56
CA GLN A 91 -4.89 -5.62 11.18
C GLN A 91 -5.50 -4.26 10.83
N TYR A 92 -5.17 -3.78 9.63
CA TYR A 92 -5.86 -2.64 9.03
C TYR A 92 -7.24 -3.06 8.55
N GLU A 93 -8.27 -2.36 9.00
CA GLU A 93 -9.69 -2.60 8.68
C GLU A 93 -10.31 -1.47 7.84
N GLY A 94 -9.54 -0.43 7.58
CA GLY A 94 -9.98 0.72 6.77
C GLY A 94 -10.15 0.37 5.29
N PRO A 95 -10.61 1.33 4.46
CA PRO A 95 -10.87 1.11 3.06
C PRO A 95 -9.57 0.83 2.27
N MET A 96 -9.59 -0.17 1.42
CA MET A 96 -8.57 -0.46 0.42
C MET A 96 -9.04 0.13 -0.92
N ILE A 97 -8.48 1.29 -1.29
CA ILE A 97 -8.97 2.12 -2.39
C ILE A 97 -8.12 1.96 -3.63
N LYS A 98 -8.74 1.62 -4.76
CA LYS A 98 -8.15 1.66 -6.09
C LYS A 98 -8.42 3.02 -6.73
N ARG A 99 -7.36 3.82 -6.92
CA ARG A 99 -7.41 5.18 -7.48
C ARG A 99 -6.93 5.22 -8.93
N PRO A 100 -7.43 6.16 -9.76
CA PRO A 100 -6.74 6.54 -10.99
C PRO A 100 -5.37 7.16 -10.70
N LEU A 101 -4.57 7.37 -11.73
CA LEU A 101 -3.35 8.16 -11.59
C LEU A 101 -3.70 9.56 -11.05
N PRO A 102 -2.87 10.12 -10.17
CA PRO A 102 -3.17 11.40 -9.56
C PRO A 102 -3.18 12.52 -10.62
N SER A 103 -4.23 13.33 -10.60
CA SER A 103 -4.36 14.58 -11.34
C SER A 103 -3.71 15.75 -10.58
N ALA A 104 -3.58 16.90 -11.21
CA ALA A 104 -3.01 18.08 -10.54
C ALA A 104 -3.77 18.49 -9.25
N ALA A 105 -5.09 18.25 -9.21
CA ALA A 105 -5.95 18.57 -8.06
C ALA A 105 -5.76 17.64 -6.85
N ASP A 106 -5.14 16.49 -7.06
CA ASP A 106 -4.95 15.48 -6.02
C ASP A 106 -3.70 15.74 -5.16
N PHE A 107 -2.88 16.74 -5.54
CA PHE A 107 -1.63 17.02 -4.84
C PHE A 107 -1.75 18.14 -3.81
N THR A 108 -1.18 17.89 -2.63
CA THR A 108 -0.79 18.92 -1.68
C THR A 108 0.65 19.33 -1.99
N VAL A 109 0.90 20.65 -1.96
CA VAL A 109 2.24 21.23 -2.12
C VAL A 109 2.74 21.71 -0.78
N LEU A 110 3.88 21.17 -0.32
CA LEU A 110 4.57 21.60 0.87
C LEU A 110 5.78 22.47 0.44
N ARG A 111 5.75 23.77 0.79
CA ARG A 111 6.87 24.69 0.54
C ARG A 111 8.06 24.32 1.42
N PRO A 112 9.30 24.81 1.09
CA PRO A 112 10.45 24.65 1.97
C PRO A 112 10.15 25.15 3.40
N GLY A 113 10.42 24.30 4.40
CA GLY A 113 10.14 24.58 5.81
C GLY A 113 8.67 24.45 6.23
N GLU A 114 7.75 24.26 5.30
CA GLU A 114 6.32 24.14 5.62
C GLU A 114 6.04 22.83 6.36
N THR A 115 5.19 22.92 7.39
CA THR A 115 4.73 21.80 8.20
C THR A 115 3.21 21.69 8.10
N ARG A 116 2.71 20.53 7.69
CA ARG A 116 1.31 20.13 7.81
C ARG A 116 1.13 19.32 9.09
N ARG A 117 0.13 19.67 9.90
CA ARG A 117 -0.25 18.94 11.10
C ARG A 117 -1.69 18.45 10.96
N VAL A 118 -1.92 17.21 11.39
CA VAL A 118 -3.23 16.58 11.35
C VAL A 118 -3.38 15.68 12.57
N VAL A 119 -4.52 15.72 13.22
CA VAL A 119 -4.92 14.70 14.22
C VAL A 119 -5.62 13.58 13.48
N VAL A 120 -5.15 12.37 13.70
CA VAL A 120 -5.64 11.16 13.05
C VAL A 120 -6.28 10.27 14.11
N ASP A 121 -7.53 9.89 13.90
CA ASP A 121 -8.22 8.87 14.69
C ASP A 121 -7.91 7.48 14.08
N LEU A 122 -7.14 6.67 14.79
CA LEU A 122 -6.77 5.32 14.34
C LEU A 122 -7.90 4.31 14.52
N SER A 123 -8.85 4.56 15.43
CA SER A 123 -9.93 3.61 15.76
C SER A 123 -10.87 3.35 14.59
N GLY A 124 -10.95 4.28 13.64
CA GLY A 124 -11.73 4.13 12.41
C GLY A 124 -11.17 3.12 11.41
N ALA A 125 -9.88 2.75 11.54
CA ALA A 125 -9.19 1.90 10.58
C ALA A 125 -8.38 0.76 11.20
N TYR A 126 -8.30 0.67 12.53
CA TYR A 126 -7.60 -0.40 13.24
C TYR A 126 -8.45 -0.89 14.41
N ASP A 127 -8.37 -2.19 14.71
CA ASP A 127 -9.04 -2.76 15.87
C ASP A 127 -8.25 -2.44 17.15
N LEU A 128 -8.69 -1.40 17.86
CA LEU A 128 -8.14 -0.98 19.15
C LEU A 128 -9.00 -1.44 20.34
N SER A 129 -9.91 -2.40 20.13
CA SER A 129 -10.85 -2.90 21.17
C SER A 129 -10.19 -3.71 22.29
N GLN A 130 -8.93 -4.01 22.16
CA GLN A 130 -8.17 -4.73 23.17
C GLN A 130 -7.32 -3.76 23.98
N THR A 131 -7.54 -3.72 25.29
CA THR A 131 -6.72 -2.91 26.20
C THR A 131 -5.26 -3.34 26.18
N GLY A 132 -4.32 -2.40 26.16
CA GLY A 132 -2.90 -2.72 26.20
C GLY A 132 -1.98 -1.64 25.62
N ASP A 133 -0.70 -2.03 25.49
CA ASP A 133 0.35 -1.19 24.93
C ASP A 133 0.39 -1.32 23.39
N TYR A 134 0.13 -0.22 22.73
CA TYR A 134 0.20 -0.12 21.28
C TYR A 134 1.46 0.63 20.87
N THR A 135 2.07 0.18 19.77
CA THR A 135 3.13 0.91 19.10
C THR A 135 2.65 1.28 17.70
N VAL A 136 2.68 2.57 17.41
CA VAL A 136 2.22 3.13 16.13
C VAL A 136 3.40 3.76 15.41
N THR A 137 3.53 3.52 14.11
CA THR A 137 4.52 4.15 13.25
C THR A 137 3.82 4.61 11.97
N PHE A 138 3.92 5.90 11.64
CA PHE A 138 3.53 6.36 10.31
C PHE A 138 4.56 5.91 9.28
N ALA A 139 4.11 5.35 8.16
CA ALA A 139 4.98 4.88 7.08
C ALA A 139 4.24 4.98 5.74
N SER A 140 4.46 6.06 5.00
CA SER A 140 3.84 6.30 3.70
C SER A 140 4.84 6.09 2.58
N PRO A 141 4.60 5.16 1.64
CA PRO A 141 5.36 5.07 0.40
C PRO A 141 4.99 6.24 -0.52
N LEU A 142 6.00 7.06 -0.87
CA LEU A 142 5.83 8.25 -1.70
C LEU A 142 5.85 7.87 -3.20
N GLN A 143 4.83 7.14 -3.65
CA GLN A 143 4.79 6.55 -5.00
C GLN A 143 4.73 7.61 -6.10
N HIS A 144 3.99 8.69 -5.85
CA HIS A 144 3.76 9.75 -6.83
C HIS A 144 4.27 11.11 -6.35
N ALA A 145 4.97 11.17 -5.22
CA ALA A 145 5.53 12.42 -4.72
C ALA A 145 6.76 12.86 -5.52
N SER A 146 6.90 14.16 -5.71
CA SER A 146 8.00 14.77 -6.47
C SER A 146 8.42 16.14 -5.89
N LEU A 147 9.63 16.54 -6.20
CA LEU A 147 10.05 17.94 -6.03
C LEU A 147 9.39 18.82 -7.09
N SER A 148 9.35 20.13 -6.83
CA SER A 148 8.90 21.13 -7.81
C SER A 148 9.74 21.16 -9.09
N THR A 149 10.94 20.60 -9.06
CA THR A 149 11.81 20.39 -10.23
C THR A 149 11.34 19.26 -11.15
N GLY A 150 10.31 18.51 -10.76
CA GLY A 150 9.84 17.32 -11.46
C GLY A 150 10.52 16.00 -11.04
N GLU A 151 11.54 16.08 -10.19
CA GLU A 151 12.25 14.89 -9.69
C GLU A 151 11.36 14.09 -8.75
N MET A 152 11.14 12.80 -9.07
CA MET A 152 10.36 11.88 -8.24
C MET A 152 11.13 11.51 -6.97
N LEU A 153 10.42 11.36 -5.85
CA LEU A 153 11.02 10.97 -4.55
C LEU A 153 11.32 9.47 -4.51
N LYS A 154 12.42 9.09 -5.13
CA LYS A 154 12.88 7.71 -5.22
C LYS A 154 14.26 7.52 -4.59
N GLN A 155 14.47 6.34 -4.03
CA GLN A 155 15.79 5.87 -3.62
C GLN A 155 16.69 5.64 -4.86
N SER A 156 17.99 5.49 -4.65
CA SER A 156 18.94 5.15 -5.73
C SER A 156 18.59 3.85 -6.47
N SER A 157 17.88 2.94 -5.81
CA SER A 157 17.34 1.69 -6.38
C SER A 157 16.11 1.89 -7.28
N GLY A 158 15.58 3.11 -7.41
CA GLY A 158 14.34 3.41 -8.15
C GLY A 158 13.05 3.14 -7.35
N ILE A 159 13.14 2.57 -6.15
CA ILE A 159 12.01 2.32 -5.26
C ILE A 159 11.54 3.65 -4.66
N PRO A 160 10.22 3.89 -4.48
CA PRO A 160 9.72 5.09 -3.80
C PRO A 160 10.34 5.27 -2.42
N MET A 161 10.63 6.52 -2.04
CA MET A 161 11.01 6.84 -0.66
C MET A 161 9.82 6.58 0.26
N ILE A 162 10.10 6.36 1.54
CA ILE A 162 9.08 6.17 2.57
C ILE A 162 9.18 7.34 3.54
N ALA A 163 8.12 8.14 3.65
CA ALA A 163 8.00 9.10 4.74
C ALA A 163 7.63 8.33 6.01
N LYS A 164 8.52 8.34 7.01
CA LYS A 164 8.38 7.49 8.20
C LYS A 164 8.63 8.28 9.47
N SER A 165 7.79 8.07 10.50
CA SER A 165 8.00 8.58 11.85
C SER A 165 8.86 7.64 12.70
N ALA A 166 9.36 8.14 13.83
CA ALA A 166 9.74 7.29 14.93
C ALA A 166 8.50 6.52 15.46
N PRO A 167 8.68 5.32 16.06
CA PRO A 167 7.60 4.63 16.73
C PRO A 167 7.07 5.43 17.94
N LEU A 168 5.76 5.51 18.09
CA LEU A 168 5.07 6.11 19.23
C LEU A 168 4.41 5.01 20.04
N ARG A 169 4.61 4.99 21.35
CA ARG A 169 3.91 4.10 22.26
C ARG A 169 2.67 4.79 22.83
N LEU A 170 1.56 4.09 22.82
CA LEU A 170 0.26 4.53 23.33
C LEU A 170 -0.31 3.42 24.22
N TRP A 171 -0.79 3.80 25.40
CA TRP A 171 -1.70 2.95 26.16
C TRP A 171 -3.12 3.20 25.66
N VAL A 172 -3.85 2.14 25.36
CA VAL A 172 -5.23 2.20 24.89
C VAL A 172 -6.12 1.39 25.82
N ASP A 173 -7.20 2.00 26.31
CA ASP A 173 -8.31 1.28 26.94
C ASP A 173 -9.31 0.87 25.87
N GLY A 174 -9.33 -0.41 25.53
CA GLY A 174 -10.16 -0.94 24.44
C GLY A 174 -11.66 -0.94 24.71
N SER A 175 -12.09 -0.74 25.96
CA SER A 175 -13.51 -0.73 26.32
C SER A 175 -14.28 0.40 25.65
N ASP A 176 -13.61 1.52 25.38
CA ASP A 176 -14.24 2.71 24.76
C ASP A 176 -14.52 2.52 23.26
N GLN A 177 -13.74 1.69 22.56
CA GLN A 177 -13.96 1.46 21.11
C GLN A 177 -15.26 0.70 20.82
N LEU A 178 -15.67 -0.18 21.71
CA LEU A 178 -16.89 -0.97 21.53
C LEU A 178 -18.14 -0.07 21.50
N SER A 179 -18.15 0.99 22.29
CA SER A 179 -19.25 1.98 22.30
C SER A 179 -19.23 2.83 21.01
N PHE A 180 -18.07 3.29 20.56
CA PHE A 180 -17.91 4.08 19.34
C PHE A 180 -18.28 3.31 18.07
N LYS A 181 -17.81 2.05 17.91
CA LYS A 181 -18.19 1.20 16.77
C LYS A 181 -19.70 0.95 16.71
N ARG A 182 -20.40 0.85 17.85
CA ARG A 182 -21.85 0.71 17.87
C ARG A 182 -22.58 1.96 17.36
N GLU A 183 -22.12 3.15 17.72
CA GLU A 183 -22.72 4.41 17.27
C GLU A 183 -22.48 4.68 15.79
N THR A 184 -21.29 4.41 15.27
CA THR A 184 -20.96 4.63 13.85
C THR A 184 -21.63 3.61 12.93
N GLN A 185 -21.79 2.36 13.38
CA GLN A 185 -22.55 1.34 12.63
C GLN A 185 -24.05 1.68 12.56
N GLN A 186 -24.60 2.37 13.56
CA GLN A 186 -26.00 2.84 13.52
C GLN A 186 -26.21 4.02 12.56
N LYS A 187 -25.20 4.90 12.37
CA LYS A 187 -25.28 6.04 11.45
C LYS A 187 -25.00 5.70 9.99
N GLY A 188 -24.29 4.59 9.76
CA GLY A 188 -23.88 4.12 8.43
C GLY A 188 -24.63 2.86 7.98
N LYS A 189 -25.95 2.74 8.27
CA LYS A 189 -26.74 1.66 7.65
C LYS A 189 -26.83 1.94 6.14
N PRO A 190 -26.01 1.26 5.30
CA PRO A 190 -26.29 1.24 3.86
C PRO A 190 -27.69 0.65 3.75
N GLY A 191 -28.55 1.28 2.97
CA GLY A 191 -29.91 0.82 2.80
C GLY A 191 -29.92 -0.68 2.54
N SER A 192 -30.62 -1.42 3.39
CA SER A 192 -30.94 -2.83 3.19
C SER A 192 -32.00 -2.97 2.08
N GLY A 193 -31.77 -2.29 0.95
CA GLY A 193 -32.49 -2.53 -0.29
C GLY A 193 -31.94 -3.84 -0.85
N GLY A 194 -32.78 -4.84 -1.00
CA GLY A 194 -32.44 -6.06 -1.71
C GLY A 194 -31.87 -5.69 -3.08
N GLY A 195 -30.61 -6.07 -3.34
CA GLY A 195 -29.98 -5.81 -4.62
C GLY A 195 -30.61 -6.66 -5.72
N THR A 196 -30.63 -6.16 -6.95
CA THR A 196 -30.99 -6.96 -8.12
C THR A 196 -29.89 -8.00 -8.35
N VAL A 197 -30.25 -9.28 -8.38
CA VAL A 197 -29.27 -10.37 -8.67
C VAL A 197 -29.25 -10.64 -10.17
N VAL A 198 -28.09 -10.47 -10.79
CA VAL A 198 -27.83 -10.79 -12.19
C VAL A 198 -26.55 -11.60 -12.28
N ASN A 199 -26.57 -12.72 -12.99
CA ASN A 199 -25.43 -13.65 -13.13
C ASN A 199 -24.77 -14.02 -11.79
N GLY A 200 -25.59 -14.21 -10.74
CA GLY A 200 -25.15 -14.58 -9.40
C GLY A 200 -24.51 -13.47 -8.58
N VAL A 201 -24.52 -12.23 -9.05
CA VAL A 201 -24.00 -11.05 -8.35
C VAL A 201 -25.14 -10.14 -7.92
N SER A 202 -25.10 -9.65 -6.69
CA SER A 202 -26.08 -8.70 -6.13
C SER A 202 -25.63 -7.26 -6.43
N TYR A 203 -26.47 -6.46 -7.07
CA TYR A 203 -26.22 -5.07 -7.41
C TYR A 203 -27.07 -4.16 -6.53
N VAL A 204 -26.44 -3.27 -5.76
CA VAL A 204 -27.07 -2.39 -4.80
C VAL A 204 -26.88 -0.93 -5.22
N GLY A 205 -27.99 -0.18 -5.35
CA GLY A 205 -27.94 1.23 -5.75
C GLY A 205 -27.38 1.47 -7.16
N CYS A 206 -27.47 0.47 -8.04
CA CYS A 206 -27.00 0.55 -9.41
C CYS A 206 -28.14 0.82 -10.39
N THR A 207 -27.90 1.64 -11.42
CA THR A 207 -28.79 1.78 -12.57
C THR A 207 -28.68 0.54 -13.47
N THR A 208 -29.65 0.35 -14.37
CA THR A 208 -29.64 -0.74 -15.36
C THR A 208 -28.36 -0.72 -16.21
N THR A 209 -27.91 0.45 -16.65
CA THR A 209 -26.65 0.61 -17.42
C THR A 209 -25.43 0.19 -16.59
N GLN A 210 -25.40 0.57 -15.32
CA GLN A 210 -24.31 0.17 -14.40
C GLN A 210 -24.30 -1.34 -14.14
N ILE A 211 -25.47 -1.94 -13.98
CA ILE A 211 -25.59 -3.41 -13.83
C ILE A 211 -25.05 -4.11 -15.07
N SER A 212 -25.39 -3.65 -16.28
CA SER A 212 -24.90 -4.24 -17.52
C SER A 212 -23.38 -4.10 -17.66
N GLY A 213 -22.84 -2.89 -17.42
CA GLY A 213 -21.38 -2.63 -17.49
C GLY A 213 -20.58 -3.44 -16.47
N ALA A 214 -21.00 -3.40 -15.21
CA ALA A 214 -20.34 -4.16 -14.14
C ALA A 214 -20.52 -5.67 -14.33
N GLY A 215 -21.67 -6.13 -14.86
CA GLY A 215 -21.90 -7.53 -15.19
C GLY A 215 -20.93 -8.06 -16.24
N ASN A 216 -20.66 -7.30 -17.30
CA ASN A 216 -19.64 -7.64 -18.30
C ASN A 216 -18.24 -7.71 -17.68
N ALA A 217 -17.89 -6.75 -16.79
CA ALA A 217 -16.62 -6.78 -16.07
C ALA A 217 -16.48 -8.02 -15.16
N VAL A 218 -17.56 -8.44 -14.50
CA VAL A 218 -17.58 -9.67 -13.69
C VAL A 218 -17.34 -10.91 -14.54
N VAL A 219 -17.98 -11.01 -15.71
CA VAL A 219 -17.77 -12.13 -16.65
C VAL A 219 -16.30 -12.19 -17.07
N SER A 220 -15.71 -11.04 -17.46
CA SER A 220 -14.29 -10.98 -17.80
C SER A 220 -13.39 -11.35 -16.61
N ALA A 221 -13.70 -10.87 -15.40
CA ALA A 221 -12.93 -11.18 -14.20
C ALA A 221 -12.95 -12.67 -13.88
N ARG A 222 -14.09 -13.35 -14.01
CA ARG A 222 -14.19 -14.80 -13.85
C ARG A 222 -13.29 -15.55 -14.84
N SER A 223 -13.29 -15.13 -16.11
CA SER A 223 -12.41 -15.73 -17.12
C SER A 223 -10.91 -15.53 -16.76
N TYR A 224 -10.54 -14.34 -16.28
CA TYR A 224 -9.15 -14.05 -15.88
C TYR A 224 -8.72 -14.84 -14.63
N THR A 225 -9.60 -15.03 -13.66
CA THR A 225 -9.28 -15.83 -12.47
C THR A 225 -9.07 -17.30 -12.82
N GLU A 226 -9.93 -17.87 -13.67
CA GLU A 226 -9.81 -19.26 -14.15
C GLU A 226 -8.49 -19.45 -14.95
N GLU A 227 -8.18 -18.55 -15.90
CA GLU A 227 -6.92 -18.61 -16.65
C GLU A 227 -5.70 -18.51 -15.74
N SER A 228 -5.73 -17.59 -14.78
CA SER A 228 -4.60 -17.37 -13.85
C SER A 228 -4.41 -18.56 -12.91
N LYS A 229 -5.50 -19.15 -12.40
CA LYS A 229 -5.47 -20.37 -11.62
C LYS A 229 -4.85 -21.52 -12.43
N GLY A 230 -5.32 -21.72 -13.66
CA GLY A 230 -4.82 -22.77 -14.57
C GLY A 230 -3.33 -22.60 -14.87
N TYR A 231 -2.87 -21.38 -15.15
CA TYR A 231 -1.45 -21.06 -15.35
C TYR A 231 -0.59 -21.44 -14.13
N LEU A 232 -1.04 -21.10 -12.92
CA LEU A 232 -0.32 -21.41 -11.68
C LEU A 232 -0.39 -22.88 -11.29
N GLN A 233 -1.49 -23.58 -11.60
CA GLN A 233 -1.62 -25.03 -11.37
C GLN A 233 -0.66 -25.83 -12.27
N ALA A 234 -0.39 -25.38 -13.48
CA ALA A 234 0.55 -25.99 -14.40
C ALA A 234 2.02 -25.87 -13.94
N ASN A 235 2.29 -25.30 -12.76
CA ASN A 235 3.61 -25.08 -12.17
C ASN A 235 4.57 -24.29 -13.07
N THR A 236 4.04 -23.31 -13.78
CA THR A 236 4.79 -22.50 -14.73
C THR A 236 5.53 -21.37 -14.01
N GLN A 237 6.86 -21.32 -14.12
CA GLN A 237 7.75 -20.39 -13.41
C GLN A 237 8.43 -19.38 -14.36
N GLY A 238 7.84 -19.16 -15.54
CA GLY A 238 8.43 -18.33 -16.59
C GLY A 238 8.40 -16.83 -16.30
N PRO A 239 8.76 -16.01 -17.31
CA PRO A 239 8.79 -14.54 -17.19
C PRO A 239 7.49 -13.91 -16.73
N ARG A 240 6.33 -14.48 -17.09
CA ARG A 240 5.01 -14.01 -16.62
C ARG A 240 4.93 -14.05 -15.09
N TYR A 241 5.35 -15.17 -14.47
CA TYR A 241 5.37 -15.29 -13.01
C TYR A 241 6.34 -14.28 -12.38
N THR A 242 7.58 -14.22 -12.88
CA THR A 242 8.61 -13.37 -12.28
C THR A 242 8.33 -11.87 -12.42
N THR A 243 7.64 -11.48 -13.49
CA THR A 243 7.21 -10.09 -13.69
C THR A 243 6.24 -9.62 -12.61
N TRP A 244 5.28 -10.47 -12.21
CA TRP A 244 4.24 -10.09 -11.25
C TRP A 244 4.61 -10.38 -9.80
N PHE A 245 5.38 -11.44 -9.54
CA PHE A 245 5.62 -11.95 -8.19
C PHE A 245 7.10 -11.93 -7.79
N GLY A 246 7.99 -11.51 -8.67
CA GLY A 246 9.43 -11.50 -8.44
C GLY A 246 10.08 -12.88 -8.56
N ALA A 247 11.33 -13.00 -8.10
CA ALA A 247 12.10 -14.23 -8.20
C ALA A 247 11.37 -15.42 -7.56
N TYR A 248 11.42 -16.56 -8.23
CA TYR A 248 10.78 -17.78 -7.74
C TYR A 248 11.37 -18.25 -6.41
N THR A 249 10.47 -18.58 -5.48
CA THR A 249 10.76 -19.46 -4.34
C THR A 249 9.55 -20.40 -4.16
N SER A 250 9.77 -21.63 -3.73
CA SER A 250 8.69 -22.61 -3.53
C SER A 250 7.59 -22.07 -2.59
N ALA A 251 7.97 -21.45 -1.48
CA ALA A 251 7.02 -20.88 -0.52
C ALA A 251 6.17 -19.76 -1.15
N ARG A 252 6.80 -18.81 -1.87
CA ARG A 252 6.08 -17.73 -2.55
C ARG A 252 5.14 -18.28 -3.61
N TYR A 253 5.60 -19.24 -4.41
CA TYR A 253 4.80 -19.85 -5.46
C TYR A 253 3.55 -20.55 -4.87
N SER A 254 3.73 -21.33 -3.81
CA SER A 254 2.63 -22.00 -3.11
C SER A 254 1.60 -20.98 -2.58
N THR A 255 2.06 -19.88 -1.97
CA THR A 255 1.18 -18.81 -1.48
C THR A 255 0.41 -18.15 -2.62
N VAL A 256 1.10 -17.78 -3.71
CA VAL A 256 0.46 -17.15 -4.88
C VAL A 256 -0.56 -18.08 -5.50
N ARG A 257 -0.22 -19.34 -5.70
CA ARG A 257 -1.13 -20.35 -6.24
C ARG A 257 -2.39 -20.50 -5.39
N GLN A 258 -2.23 -20.57 -4.05
CA GLN A 258 -3.38 -20.68 -3.15
C GLN A 258 -4.27 -19.45 -3.23
N HIS A 259 -3.70 -18.25 -3.25
CA HIS A 259 -4.49 -17.03 -3.39
C HIS A 259 -5.32 -17.01 -4.67
N PHE A 260 -4.79 -17.50 -5.80
CA PHE A 260 -5.57 -17.56 -7.04
C PHE A 260 -6.65 -18.64 -7.03
N VAL A 261 -6.45 -19.73 -6.32
CA VAL A 261 -7.51 -20.73 -6.06
C VAL A 261 -8.64 -20.09 -5.23
N ASP A 262 -8.28 -19.33 -4.18
CA ASP A 262 -9.26 -18.68 -3.30
C ASP A 262 -10.03 -17.56 -4.03
N ILE A 263 -9.31 -16.76 -4.86
CA ILE A 263 -9.93 -15.71 -5.69
C ILE A 263 -10.92 -16.30 -6.68
N ASP A 264 -10.54 -17.35 -7.36
CA ASP A 264 -11.38 -18.03 -8.34
C ASP A 264 -12.64 -18.60 -7.66
N ALA A 265 -12.48 -19.33 -6.56
CA ALA A 265 -13.60 -19.83 -5.76
C ALA A 265 -14.52 -18.69 -5.26
N ALA A 266 -13.96 -17.53 -4.92
CA ALA A 266 -14.74 -16.35 -4.56
C ALA A 266 -15.53 -15.79 -5.76
N MET A 267 -14.91 -15.74 -6.95
CA MET A 267 -15.55 -15.23 -8.16
C MET A 267 -16.63 -16.20 -8.70
N ASP A 268 -16.54 -17.48 -8.41
CA ASP A 268 -17.52 -18.50 -8.80
C ASP A 268 -18.80 -18.48 -7.95
N GLN A 269 -18.85 -17.69 -6.88
CA GLN A 269 -20.06 -17.51 -6.09
C GLN A 269 -21.21 -17.00 -7.00
N ASN A 270 -22.37 -17.68 -6.94
CA ASN A 270 -23.47 -17.44 -7.89
C ASN A 270 -24.84 -17.20 -7.25
N ALA A 271 -24.92 -17.09 -5.94
CA ALA A 271 -26.16 -16.88 -5.19
C ALA A 271 -26.25 -15.46 -4.54
N GLY A 272 -25.62 -14.45 -5.16
CA GLY A 272 -25.67 -13.08 -4.70
C GLY A 272 -24.70 -12.74 -3.54
N GLN A 273 -23.75 -13.63 -3.25
CA GLN A 273 -22.73 -13.38 -2.21
C GLN A 273 -21.82 -12.21 -2.58
N ILE A 274 -21.39 -12.14 -3.85
CA ILE A 274 -20.67 -10.99 -4.36
C ILE A 274 -21.66 -9.84 -4.49
N LYS A 275 -21.35 -8.72 -3.84
CA LYS A 275 -22.15 -7.48 -3.89
C LYS A 275 -21.39 -6.38 -4.58
N ILE A 276 -22.00 -5.74 -5.55
CA ILE A 276 -21.51 -4.52 -6.18
C ILE A 276 -22.41 -3.38 -5.76
N ASN A 277 -21.83 -2.41 -5.03
CA ASN A 277 -22.52 -1.21 -4.56
C ASN A 277 -22.11 -0.01 -5.41
N CYS A 278 -23.08 0.63 -6.10
CA CYS A 278 -22.83 1.75 -7.00
C CYS A 278 -23.05 3.13 -6.36
N GLY A 279 -23.28 3.20 -5.04
CA GLY A 279 -23.59 4.45 -4.34
C GLY A 279 -22.39 5.38 -4.11
N CYS A 280 -21.19 5.01 -4.49
CA CYS A 280 -19.99 5.81 -4.29
C CYS A 280 -19.85 6.91 -5.35
N ASN A 281 -19.76 8.20 -4.90
CA ASN A 281 -19.56 9.37 -5.78
C ASN A 281 -18.14 9.95 -5.71
N GLN A 282 -17.18 9.23 -5.15
CA GLN A 282 -15.78 9.67 -5.06
C GLN A 282 -15.03 9.44 -6.39
N ASN A 283 -13.92 10.16 -6.58
CA ASN A 283 -13.07 9.99 -7.76
C ASN A 283 -12.12 8.79 -7.62
N TYR A 284 -12.66 7.64 -7.23
CA TYR A 284 -11.99 6.35 -7.17
C TYR A 284 -12.53 5.43 -8.26
N TYR A 285 -11.81 4.37 -8.61
CA TYR A 285 -12.37 3.26 -9.37
C TYR A 285 -13.29 2.42 -8.48
N ALA A 286 -12.75 1.95 -7.37
CA ALA A 286 -13.48 1.14 -6.41
C ALA A 286 -12.75 1.10 -5.06
N TYR A 287 -13.45 0.62 -4.03
CA TYR A 287 -12.84 0.25 -2.75
C TYR A 287 -13.54 -0.95 -2.14
N VAL A 288 -12.85 -1.60 -1.21
CA VAL A 288 -13.34 -2.70 -0.40
C VAL A 288 -12.92 -2.50 1.05
N TYR A 289 -13.59 -3.17 1.98
CA TYR A 289 -13.17 -3.26 3.38
C TYR A 289 -12.73 -4.70 3.69
N PRO A 290 -11.61 -4.93 4.38
CA PRO A 290 -11.19 -6.26 4.83
C PRO A 290 -12.23 -6.97 5.69
N THR A 291 -13.02 -6.21 6.45
CA THR A 291 -14.09 -6.70 7.35
C THR A 291 -15.43 -6.96 6.64
N ARG A 292 -15.52 -6.65 5.35
CA ARG A 292 -16.74 -6.83 4.52
C ARG A 292 -16.39 -7.64 3.26
N PRO A 293 -16.10 -8.94 3.41
CA PRO A 293 -15.72 -9.78 2.28
C PRO A 293 -16.86 -9.83 1.24
N TYR A 294 -16.47 -9.98 -0.02
CA TYR A 294 -17.36 -10.03 -1.18
C TYR A 294 -18.16 -8.76 -1.48
N GLU A 295 -17.92 -7.63 -0.79
CA GLU A 295 -18.57 -6.37 -1.10
C GLU A 295 -17.60 -5.39 -1.75
N ILE A 296 -17.92 -4.94 -2.97
CA ILE A 296 -17.14 -4.03 -3.79
C ILE A 296 -17.95 -2.75 -3.97
N PHE A 297 -17.39 -1.62 -3.55
CA PHE A 297 -17.97 -0.30 -3.75
C PHE A 297 -17.37 0.30 -5.02
N VAL A 298 -18.18 0.44 -6.03
CA VAL A 298 -17.78 1.01 -7.32
C VAL A 298 -18.06 2.50 -7.33
N CYS A 299 -17.07 3.30 -7.69
CA CYS A 299 -17.11 4.75 -7.62
C CYS A 299 -17.12 5.40 -9.01
N ARG A 300 -17.19 6.75 -9.03
CA ARG A 300 -17.41 7.52 -10.27
C ARG A 300 -16.36 7.25 -11.35
N ALA A 301 -15.07 7.18 -10.99
CA ALA A 301 -14.01 7.01 -11.97
C ALA A 301 -14.06 5.64 -12.69
N PHE A 302 -14.69 4.62 -12.12
CA PHE A 302 -14.87 3.33 -12.75
C PHE A 302 -15.69 3.42 -14.05
N TRP A 303 -16.74 4.26 -14.04
CA TRP A 303 -17.66 4.38 -15.17
C TRP A 303 -17.10 5.17 -16.36
N SER A 304 -15.99 5.85 -16.16
CA SER A 304 -15.24 6.59 -17.20
C SER A 304 -13.86 5.98 -17.48
N ALA A 305 -13.56 4.81 -16.92
CA ALA A 305 -12.31 4.11 -17.21
C ALA A 305 -12.24 3.70 -18.68
N PRO A 306 -11.02 3.79 -19.31
CA PRO A 306 -10.82 3.42 -20.72
C PRO A 306 -11.01 1.91 -20.95
#